data_76126499bcb3576d3f1be6f7084dd606
#
_entry.id   76126499bcb3576d3f1be6f7084dd606
#
_cell.length_a   1.000
_cell.length_b   1.000
_cell.length_c   1.000
_cell.angle_alpha   90.00
_cell.angle_beta   90.00
_cell.angle_gamma   90.00
#
_symmetry.space_group_name_H-M   'P 1'
#
loop_
_entity.id
_entity.type
_entity.pdbx_description
1 polymer ?
#
loop_
_entity_poly.entity_id
_entity_poly.type
_entity_poly.pdbx_seq_one_letter_code
_entity_poly.pdbx_strand_id
1 'polypeptide(L)'
;MKKIRLDQFTEYRFCSNLQAGAKPGTAAFVVTQANGDNGYDNHLWLLEDGQVRQLTSFNESNFIWEDEETLLFASLRDPKDKEALAAGEERTVFYRLNIHQCEARKAMTIPYTVTGFKRMKDGRLLLTIRYHLDYSRMAELPEQEKQTLLKKKKEEQDYQIVSEAPYYFDGAGFTNGLRSRLAVWDPKQGSVDFLTAPTFAVSGLELEAETNQVVFWGADFTAVKEVKDGLYRLDLTTKTIDCLIEPGQMKISFAQGYCGAILAAMSAGGKYGAGETPKLYLIDPQTKARTLFNDNDATFGNAVGTDCAFGGSAMKKIASTDFYAVMTDADHTPLFRFDSQGRRTEALPFDGAIFGFDLQGDTAYLIAMKDMKLQEIYEANLKTGECVQRSHFNDAVLAECYVAKPKRLDYAQTPDPLWGWVLEPKDYDPSKKYPAILDIHGGPRGSYGTVFYHEMQLWANEGYFVFFCNVHGSDGRGDAF
;
A
#
# COMPACT_ATOMS: atom_id res chain seq x y z
N MET A 1 31.53 -14.34 -11.25
CA MET A 1 30.31 -13.49 -11.09
C MET A 1 30.76 -12.04 -10.91
N LYS A 2 30.03 -11.10 -11.55
CA LYS A 2 30.26 -9.66 -11.37
C LYS A 2 29.87 -9.22 -9.95
N LYS A 3 30.40 -8.07 -9.53
CA LYS A 3 29.92 -7.41 -8.30
C LYS A 3 28.59 -6.71 -8.56
N ILE A 4 27.71 -6.68 -7.54
CA ILE A 4 26.60 -5.74 -7.48
C ILE A 4 27.16 -4.33 -7.25
N ARG A 5 26.73 -3.34 -8.05
CA ARG A 5 27.20 -1.96 -7.98
C ARG A 5 26.27 -1.12 -7.10
N LEU A 6 26.82 -0.03 -6.54
CA LEU A 6 26.07 0.92 -5.73
C LEU A 6 24.85 1.50 -6.48
N ASP A 7 25.04 1.84 -7.75
CA ASP A 7 24.00 2.46 -8.60
C ASP A 7 23.08 1.46 -9.30
N GLN A 8 23.29 0.16 -9.12
CA GLN A 8 22.55 -0.88 -9.84
C GLN A 8 21.06 -0.89 -9.51
N PHE A 9 20.65 -0.33 -8.34
CA PHE A 9 19.24 -0.20 -7.97
C PHE A 9 18.44 0.65 -8.97
N THR A 10 19.07 1.53 -9.75
CA THR A 10 18.42 2.30 -10.82
C THR A 10 17.97 1.44 -12.00
N GLU A 11 18.51 0.23 -12.12
CA GLU A 11 18.13 -0.74 -13.15
C GLU A 11 16.97 -1.66 -12.70
N TYR A 12 16.65 -1.66 -11.40
CA TYR A 12 15.61 -2.51 -10.83
C TYR A 12 14.21 -2.02 -11.19
N ARG A 13 13.31 -2.97 -11.32
CA ARG A 13 11.89 -2.72 -11.53
C ARG A 13 11.09 -3.20 -10.32
N PHE A 14 10.23 -2.34 -9.84
CA PHE A 14 9.39 -2.56 -8.67
C PHE A 14 7.94 -2.70 -9.10
N CYS A 15 7.21 -3.63 -8.49
CA CYS A 15 5.82 -3.86 -8.79
C CYS A 15 4.92 -3.32 -7.68
N SER A 16 3.78 -2.72 -8.05
CA SER A 16 2.79 -2.20 -7.09
C SER A 16 1.38 -2.18 -7.66
N ASN A 17 0.40 -1.86 -6.83
CA ASN A 17 -1.01 -1.64 -7.18
C ASN A 17 -1.60 -2.77 -8.05
N LEU A 18 -1.39 -4.04 -7.62
CA LEU A 18 -1.89 -5.21 -8.31
C LEU A 18 -3.40 -5.35 -8.13
N GLN A 19 -4.13 -5.53 -9.22
CA GLN A 19 -5.57 -5.75 -9.24
C GLN A 19 -5.92 -6.84 -10.25
N ALA A 20 -6.63 -7.87 -9.79
CA ALA A 20 -7.20 -8.88 -10.67
C ALA A 20 -8.30 -8.27 -11.55
N GLY A 21 -8.34 -8.65 -12.82
CA GLY A 21 -9.42 -8.28 -13.72
C GLY A 21 -10.68 -9.14 -13.50
N ALA A 22 -11.78 -8.77 -14.10
CA ALA A 22 -13.00 -9.59 -14.08
C ALA A 22 -12.88 -10.84 -15.01
N LYS A 23 -12.18 -10.69 -16.15
CA LYS A 23 -11.89 -11.81 -17.05
C LYS A 23 -10.87 -12.76 -16.40
N PRO A 24 -11.15 -14.09 -16.33
CA PRO A 24 -10.19 -15.06 -15.81
C PRO A 24 -8.83 -14.99 -16.51
N GLY A 25 -7.76 -15.16 -15.75
CA GLY A 25 -6.39 -15.13 -16.26
C GLY A 25 -5.84 -13.71 -16.49
N THR A 26 -6.53 -12.66 -16.01
CA THR A 26 -6.08 -11.27 -16.16
C THR A 26 -5.80 -10.58 -14.84
N ALA A 27 -4.72 -9.79 -14.79
CA ALA A 27 -4.43 -8.85 -13.71
C ALA A 27 -3.68 -7.64 -14.26
N ALA A 28 -3.96 -6.45 -13.74
CA ALA A 28 -3.21 -5.24 -14.06
C ALA A 28 -2.39 -4.80 -12.85
N PHE A 29 -1.26 -4.16 -13.09
CA PHE A 29 -0.35 -3.70 -12.05
C PHE A 29 0.53 -2.56 -12.56
N VAL A 30 1.23 -1.91 -11.65
CA VAL A 30 2.20 -0.85 -11.94
C VAL A 30 3.61 -1.42 -11.88
N VAL A 31 4.45 -1.06 -12.85
CA VAL A 31 5.90 -1.27 -12.80
C VAL A 31 6.57 0.09 -12.71
N THR A 32 7.41 0.23 -11.69
CA THR A 32 8.17 1.44 -11.37
C THR A 32 9.66 1.21 -11.59
N GLN A 33 10.35 2.16 -12.20
CA GLN A 33 11.79 2.18 -12.34
C GLN A 33 12.33 3.58 -12.01
N ALA A 34 13.48 3.66 -11.33
CA ALA A 34 14.17 4.92 -11.14
C ALA A 34 14.64 5.48 -12.49
N ASN A 35 14.54 6.79 -12.67
CA ASN A 35 14.99 7.49 -13.88
C ASN A 35 16.23 8.35 -13.61
N GLY A 36 16.81 8.93 -14.70
CA GLY A 36 18.01 9.77 -14.61
C GLY A 36 17.79 11.16 -13.97
N ASP A 37 16.54 11.56 -13.75
CA ASP A 37 16.15 12.89 -13.25
C ASP A 37 15.83 12.90 -11.76
N ASN A 38 16.38 11.96 -10.99
CA ASN A 38 16.12 11.76 -9.56
C ASN A 38 14.62 11.56 -9.25
N GLY A 39 13.96 10.82 -10.11
CA GLY A 39 12.53 10.51 -10.03
C GLY A 39 12.24 9.05 -10.42
N TYR A 40 10.98 8.77 -10.66
CA TYR A 40 10.51 7.44 -11.02
C TYR A 40 9.59 7.49 -12.23
N ASP A 41 9.74 6.52 -13.13
CA ASP A 41 8.81 6.25 -14.21
C ASP A 41 7.89 5.09 -13.80
N ASN A 42 6.59 5.32 -13.91
CA ASN A 42 5.57 4.35 -13.54
C ASN A 42 4.73 4.03 -14.76
N HIS A 43 4.57 2.75 -15.07
CA HIS A 43 3.77 2.30 -16.22
C HIS A 43 2.78 1.23 -15.79
N LEU A 44 1.60 1.26 -16.42
CA LEU A 44 0.60 0.20 -16.28
C LEU A 44 1.00 -0.99 -17.14
N TRP A 45 0.91 -2.17 -16.56
CA TRP A 45 1.17 -3.46 -17.18
C TRP A 45 -0.02 -4.38 -17.00
N LEU A 46 -0.14 -5.35 -17.89
CA LEU A 46 -1.16 -6.38 -17.88
C LEU A 46 -0.49 -7.77 -17.86
N LEU A 47 -0.97 -8.61 -16.98
CA LEU A 47 -0.85 -10.06 -17.09
C LEU A 47 -2.12 -10.57 -17.76
N GLU A 48 -2.00 -11.30 -18.86
CA GLU A 48 -3.08 -11.94 -19.58
C GLU A 48 -2.62 -13.29 -20.10
N ASP A 49 -3.36 -14.36 -19.77
CA ASP A 49 -3.06 -15.73 -20.17
C ASP A 49 -1.59 -16.13 -19.90
N GLY A 50 -1.06 -15.75 -18.73
CA GLY A 50 0.29 -16.06 -18.27
C GLY A 50 1.41 -15.22 -18.89
N GLN A 51 1.09 -14.23 -19.74
CA GLN A 51 2.05 -13.32 -20.37
C GLN A 51 1.90 -11.91 -19.84
N VAL A 52 3.02 -11.21 -19.62
CA VAL A 52 3.01 -9.81 -19.18
C VAL A 52 3.37 -8.87 -20.32
N ARG A 53 2.63 -7.75 -20.43
CA ARG A 53 2.92 -6.70 -21.41
C ARG A 53 2.65 -5.31 -20.85
N GLN A 54 3.40 -4.33 -21.34
CA GLN A 54 3.22 -2.93 -20.99
C GLN A 54 1.99 -2.34 -21.71
N LEU A 55 1.18 -1.58 -20.96
CA LEU A 55 0.00 -0.90 -21.50
C LEU A 55 0.25 0.58 -21.78
N THR A 56 1.05 1.25 -20.95
CA THR A 56 1.24 2.71 -21.02
C THR A 56 2.70 3.08 -21.03
N SER A 57 3.01 4.31 -21.51
CA SER A 57 4.36 4.85 -21.62
C SER A 57 4.52 6.23 -20.99
N PHE A 58 3.50 6.75 -20.32
CA PHE A 58 3.55 7.94 -19.49
C PHE A 58 3.65 7.53 -18.01
N ASN A 59 3.68 8.52 -17.09
CA ASN A 59 3.83 8.26 -15.67
C ASN A 59 2.46 8.05 -15.02
N GLU A 60 2.05 6.79 -14.84
CA GLU A 60 0.76 6.36 -14.28
C GLU A 60 0.95 5.37 -13.13
N SER A 61 0.45 5.72 -11.94
CA SER A 61 0.65 4.90 -10.72
C SER A 61 -0.65 4.45 -10.03
N ASN A 62 -1.80 5.01 -10.42
CA ASN A 62 -3.07 4.72 -9.78
C ASN A 62 -4.16 4.48 -10.82
N PHE A 63 -4.83 3.33 -10.75
CA PHE A 63 -5.85 2.92 -11.69
C PHE A 63 -6.94 2.08 -11.01
N ILE A 64 -8.06 1.92 -11.69
CA ILE A 64 -9.11 0.94 -11.39
C ILE A 64 -9.61 0.29 -12.69
N TRP A 65 -10.18 -0.89 -12.58
CA TRP A 65 -10.98 -1.48 -13.63
C TRP A 65 -12.37 -0.81 -13.68
N GLU A 66 -12.76 -0.23 -14.83
CA GLU A 66 -14.12 0.25 -15.05
C GLU A 66 -15.05 -0.89 -15.50
N ASP A 67 -14.52 -1.81 -16.27
CA ASP A 67 -15.18 -3.03 -16.76
C ASP A 67 -14.12 -4.12 -17.04
N GLU A 68 -14.50 -5.19 -17.74
CA GLU A 68 -13.61 -6.33 -18.03
C GLU A 68 -12.40 -5.99 -18.89
N GLU A 69 -12.46 -4.89 -19.66
CA GLU A 69 -11.44 -4.53 -20.65
C GLU A 69 -10.93 -3.08 -20.50
N THR A 70 -11.52 -2.28 -19.64
CA THR A 70 -11.24 -0.85 -19.57
C THR A 70 -10.63 -0.46 -18.22
N LEU A 71 -9.45 0.17 -18.27
CA LEU A 71 -8.81 0.81 -17.13
C LEU A 71 -9.11 2.31 -17.13
N LEU A 72 -9.46 2.84 -15.94
CA LEU A 72 -9.49 4.26 -15.64
C LEU A 72 -8.30 4.59 -14.75
N PHE A 73 -7.52 5.61 -15.11
CA PHE A 73 -6.32 5.99 -14.35
C PHE A 73 -6.04 7.49 -14.45
N ALA A 74 -5.35 8.01 -13.43
CA ALA A 74 -4.88 9.39 -13.44
C ALA A 74 -3.56 9.50 -14.22
N SER A 75 -3.46 10.53 -15.08
CA SER A 75 -2.24 10.81 -15.85
C SER A 75 -2.17 12.28 -16.24
N LEU A 76 -0.94 12.79 -16.38
CA LEU A 76 -0.67 14.18 -16.74
C LEU A 76 0.03 14.23 -18.11
N ARG A 77 -0.74 14.14 -19.20
CA ARG A 77 -0.24 14.04 -20.57
C ARG A 77 -0.30 15.36 -21.34
N ASP A 78 -1.38 16.15 -21.13
CA ASP A 78 -1.60 17.41 -21.83
C ASP A 78 -0.71 18.52 -21.28
N PRO A 79 0.04 19.27 -22.14
CA PRO A 79 0.86 20.41 -21.72
C PRO A 79 0.07 21.47 -20.95
N LYS A 80 -1.17 21.77 -21.34
CA LYS A 80 -2.03 22.73 -20.65
C LYS A 80 -2.35 22.34 -19.21
N ASP A 81 -2.56 21.03 -18.97
CA ASP A 81 -2.80 20.52 -17.62
C ASP A 81 -1.52 20.61 -16.76
N LYS A 82 -0.34 20.40 -17.38
CA LYS A 82 0.97 20.59 -16.72
C LYS A 82 1.21 22.04 -16.35
N GLU A 83 0.94 22.99 -17.27
CA GLU A 83 1.06 24.43 -17.05
C GLU A 83 0.17 24.90 -15.91
N ALA A 84 -1.08 24.44 -15.87
CA ALA A 84 -2.01 24.83 -14.82
C ALA A 84 -1.58 24.31 -13.43
N LEU A 85 -1.09 23.06 -13.34
CA LEU A 85 -0.49 22.55 -12.09
C LEU A 85 0.76 23.33 -11.69
N ALA A 86 1.64 23.68 -12.64
CA ALA A 86 2.82 24.49 -12.36
C ALA A 86 2.46 25.91 -11.91
N ALA A 87 1.31 26.44 -12.34
CA ALA A 87 0.75 27.71 -11.84
C ALA A 87 0.14 27.59 -10.43
N GLY A 88 0.08 26.40 -9.84
CA GLY A 88 -0.43 26.15 -8.48
C GLY A 88 -1.90 25.75 -8.40
N GLU A 89 -2.57 25.58 -9.55
CA GLU A 89 -3.95 25.06 -9.57
C GLU A 89 -3.99 23.59 -9.14
N GLU A 90 -5.10 23.20 -8.52
CA GLU A 90 -5.35 21.80 -8.20
C GLU A 90 -6.19 21.14 -9.30
N ARG A 91 -5.74 19.99 -9.79
CA ARG A 91 -6.50 19.15 -10.73
C ARG A 91 -5.97 17.74 -10.80
N THR A 92 -6.85 16.82 -11.12
CA THR A 92 -6.52 15.43 -11.48
C THR A 92 -7.18 15.11 -12.82
N VAL A 93 -6.40 14.64 -13.77
CA VAL A 93 -6.87 14.31 -15.12
C VAL A 93 -6.92 12.81 -15.28
N PHE A 94 -8.08 12.29 -15.66
CA PHE A 94 -8.31 10.88 -15.85
C PHE A 94 -8.35 10.50 -17.32
N TYR A 95 -7.83 9.32 -17.61
CA TYR A 95 -7.82 8.70 -18.93
C TYR A 95 -8.43 7.30 -18.86
N ARG A 96 -9.06 6.88 -19.97
CA ARG A 96 -9.50 5.51 -20.19
C ARG A 96 -8.61 4.83 -21.21
N LEU A 97 -8.30 3.57 -20.93
CA LEU A 97 -7.60 2.69 -21.86
C LEU A 97 -8.31 1.35 -21.93
N ASN A 98 -8.79 0.96 -23.13
CA ASN A 98 -9.15 -0.43 -23.36
C ASN A 98 -7.87 -1.26 -23.50
N ILE A 99 -7.76 -2.37 -22.79
CA ILE A 99 -6.53 -3.18 -22.70
C ILE A 99 -6.10 -3.78 -24.04
N HIS A 100 -6.99 -3.87 -25.02
CA HIS A 100 -6.72 -4.34 -26.38
C HIS A 100 -6.42 -3.20 -27.38
N GLN A 101 -6.46 -1.95 -26.93
CA GLN A 101 -6.15 -0.76 -27.73
C GLN A 101 -4.82 -0.13 -27.28
N CYS A 102 -4.19 0.60 -28.20
CA CYS A 102 -2.89 1.23 -27.93
C CYS A 102 -3.00 2.68 -27.46
N GLU A 103 -4.22 3.27 -27.41
CA GLU A 103 -4.40 4.70 -27.13
C GLU A 103 -5.34 4.94 -25.96
N ALA A 104 -4.84 5.66 -24.96
CA ALA A 104 -5.67 6.14 -23.86
C ALA A 104 -6.33 7.48 -24.23
N ARG A 105 -7.62 7.62 -23.90
CA ARG A 105 -8.40 8.82 -24.18
C ARG A 105 -8.70 9.57 -22.88
N LYS A 106 -8.57 10.90 -22.94
CA LYS A 106 -8.94 11.79 -21.83
C LYS A 106 -10.42 11.57 -21.49
N ALA A 107 -10.70 11.24 -20.24
CA ALA A 107 -12.05 10.92 -19.76
C ALA A 107 -12.69 12.10 -19.02
N MET A 108 -11.96 12.68 -18.06
CA MET A 108 -12.45 13.78 -17.25
C MET A 108 -11.30 14.53 -16.58
N THR A 109 -11.60 15.75 -16.12
CA THR A 109 -10.72 16.54 -15.26
C THR A 109 -11.50 16.91 -14.00
N ILE A 110 -10.96 16.58 -12.84
CA ILE A 110 -11.53 16.95 -11.54
C ILE A 110 -10.67 18.09 -10.97
N PRO A 111 -11.28 19.24 -10.57
CA PRO A 111 -10.54 20.42 -10.14
C PRO A 111 -10.04 20.35 -8.69
N TYR A 112 -9.54 19.18 -8.29
CA TYR A 112 -8.96 18.87 -6.99
C TYR A 112 -7.85 17.84 -7.13
N THR A 113 -6.98 17.73 -6.11
CA THR A 113 -5.97 16.67 -6.02
C THR A 113 -6.60 15.39 -5.49
N VAL A 114 -6.96 14.48 -6.39
CA VAL A 114 -7.52 13.16 -6.05
C VAL A 114 -6.37 12.22 -5.71
N THR A 115 -6.37 11.63 -4.51
CA THR A 115 -5.37 10.69 -4.03
C THR A 115 -5.84 9.23 -4.09
N GLY A 116 -7.15 9.01 -4.13
CA GLY A 116 -7.75 7.71 -4.27
C GLY A 116 -9.12 7.82 -4.93
N PHE A 117 -9.52 6.78 -5.67
CA PHE A 117 -10.83 6.72 -6.30
C PHE A 117 -11.31 5.29 -6.42
N LYS A 118 -12.62 5.09 -6.26
CA LYS A 118 -13.31 3.80 -6.39
C LYS A 118 -14.56 4.01 -7.23
N ARG A 119 -14.89 3.05 -8.10
CA ARG A 119 -16.09 3.11 -8.92
C ARG A 119 -17.32 2.69 -8.12
N MET A 120 -18.34 3.51 -8.15
CA MET A 120 -19.68 3.19 -7.62
C MET A 120 -20.47 2.43 -8.67
N LYS A 121 -21.49 1.67 -8.23
CA LYS A 121 -22.34 0.85 -9.12
C LYS A 121 -23.10 1.68 -10.18
N ASP A 122 -23.44 2.92 -9.87
CA ASP A 122 -24.14 3.84 -10.77
C ASP A 122 -23.22 4.63 -11.72
N GLY A 123 -21.93 4.35 -11.72
CA GLY A 123 -20.90 4.95 -12.56
C GLY A 123 -20.29 6.24 -12.02
N ARG A 124 -20.75 6.73 -10.87
CA ARG A 124 -20.06 7.80 -10.13
C ARG A 124 -18.75 7.28 -9.53
N LEU A 125 -17.89 8.20 -9.11
CA LEU A 125 -16.64 7.87 -8.42
C LEU A 125 -16.70 8.36 -6.98
N LEU A 126 -16.44 7.46 -6.03
CA LEU A 126 -16.07 7.83 -4.67
C LEU A 126 -14.59 8.25 -4.69
N LEU A 127 -14.32 9.43 -4.17
CA LEU A 127 -13.00 10.06 -4.19
C LEU A 127 -12.43 10.24 -2.79
N THR A 128 -11.13 10.11 -2.68
CA THR A 128 -10.34 10.68 -1.60
C THR A 128 -9.59 11.88 -2.16
N ILE A 129 -9.83 13.06 -1.59
CA ILE A 129 -9.27 14.33 -2.06
C ILE A 129 -8.30 14.86 -1.00
N ARG A 130 -7.06 15.16 -1.40
CA ARG A 130 -6.14 15.93 -0.57
C ARG A 130 -6.59 17.40 -0.57
N TYR A 131 -7.12 17.85 0.55
CA TYR A 131 -7.74 19.13 0.72
C TYR A 131 -6.94 19.99 1.71
N HIS A 132 -6.49 21.16 1.27
CA HIS A 132 -5.86 22.15 2.14
C HIS A 132 -6.91 23.16 2.59
N LEU A 133 -7.03 23.39 3.90
CA LEU A 133 -8.06 24.25 4.50
C LEU A 133 -8.10 25.65 3.90
N ASP A 134 -6.93 26.21 3.55
CA ASP A 134 -6.83 27.57 3.01
C ASP A 134 -6.93 27.65 1.49
N TYR A 135 -6.46 26.61 0.76
CA TYR A 135 -6.22 26.73 -0.69
C TYR A 135 -7.14 25.89 -1.57
N SER A 136 -7.63 24.71 -1.12
CA SER A 136 -8.33 23.78 -2.02
C SER A 136 -9.72 24.24 -2.44
N ARG A 137 -10.26 25.27 -1.83
CA ARG A 137 -11.52 25.89 -2.28
C ARG A 137 -11.40 26.73 -3.58
N MET A 138 -10.20 26.85 -4.15
CA MET A 138 -9.96 27.65 -5.37
C MET A 138 -10.90 27.29 -6.53
N ALA A 139 -11.28 26.00 -6.65
CA ALA A 139 -12.20 25.55 -7.70
C ALA A 139 -13.61 26.16 -7.59
N GLU A 140 -13.99 26.67 -6.41
CA GLU A 140 -15.31 27.22 -6.10
C GLU A 140 -15.31 28.77 -6.18
N LEU A 141 -14.15 29.39 -6.39
CA LEU A 141 -14.00 30.84 -6.36
C LEU A 141 -14.10 31.47 -7.75
N PRO A 142 -14.63 32.73 -7.84
CA PRO A 142 -14.49 33.54 -9.03
C PRO A 142 -13.03 33.72 -9.44
N GLU A 143 -12.75 33.90 -10.73
CA GLU A 143 -11.39 33.94 -11.27
C GLU A 143 -10.48 34.98 -10.59
N GLN A 144 -11.00 36.15 -10.27
CA GLN A 144 -10.21 37.21 -9.59
C GLN A 144 -9.78 36.81 -8.17
N GLU A 145 -10.65 36.15 -7.40
CA GLU A 145 -10.35 35.64 -6.08
C GLU A 145 -9.38 34.45 -6.13
N LYS A 146 -9.57 33.57 -7.12
CA LYS A 146 -8.65 32.45 -7.39
C LYS A 146 -7.23 32.96 -7.67
N GLN A 147 -7.07 33.98 -8.53
CA GLN A 147 -5.76 34.57 -8.83
C GLN A 147 -5.10 35.18 -7.59
N THR A 148 -5.89 35.83 -6.74
CA THR A 148 -5.40 36.39 -5.47
C THR A 148 -4.89 35.29 -4.55
N LEU A 149 -5.62 34.16 -4.46
CA LEU A 149 -5.25 33.02 -3.63
C LEU A 149 -4.02 32.29 -4.16
N LEU A 150 -3.89 32.13 -5.48
CA LEU A 150 -2.70 31.57 -6.13
C LEU A 150 -1.45 32.41 -5.85
N LYS A 151 -1.58 33.75 -5.92
CA LYS A 151 -0.49 34.67 -5.57
C LYS A 151 -0.08 34.50 -4.11
N LYS A 152 -1.04 34.48 -3.18
CA LYS A 152 -0.78 34.21 -1.76
C LYS A 152 -0.07 32.87 -1.55
N LYS A 153 -0.55 31.80 -2.15
CA LYS A 153 0.06 30.47 -2.06
C LYS A 153 1.51 30.46 -2.53
N LYS A 154 1.82 31.23 -3.59
CA LYS A 154 3.18 31.38 -4.09
C LYS A 154 4.08 32.19 -3.17
N GLU A 155 3.55 33.25 -2.56
CA GLU A 155 4.29 34.09 -1.60
C GLU A 155 4.59 33.37 -0.28
N GLU A 156 3.75 32.37 0.09
CA GLU A 156 3.88 31.61 1.35
C GLU A 156 4.60 30.28 1.18
N GLN A 157 5.20 29.99 0.01
CA GLN A 157 5.80 28.68 -0.28
C GLN A 157 7.09 28.37 0.47
N ASP A 158 7.79 29.39 0.98
CA ASP A 158 9.12 29.28 1.61
C ASP A 158 9.07 29.23 3.15
N TYR A 159 7.86 29.29 3.75
CA TYR A 159 7.65 29.10 5.19
C TYR A 159 6.37 28.33 5.49
N GLN A 160 6.26 27.84 6.72
CA GLN A 160 5.08 27.15 7.22
C GLN A 160 4.62 27.76 8.54
N ILE A 161 3.32 28.05 8.65
CA ILE A 161 2.68 28.44 9.91
C ILE A 161 2.07 27.18 10.51
N VAL A 162 2.71 26.66 11.56
CA VAL A 162 2.25 25.46 12.25
C VAL A 162 1.24 25.85 13.33
N SER A 163 0.00 25.39 13.18
CA SER A 163 -1.11 25.66 14.11
C SER A 163 -1.78 24.39 14.65
N GLU A 164 -1.33 23.22 14.20
CA GLU A 164 -1.93 21.92 14.56
C GLU A 164 -0.87 20.83 14.74
N ALA A 165 -1.26 19.73 15.38
CA ALA A 165 -0.44 18.55 15.55
C ALA A 165 -1.23 17.28 15.18
N PRO A 166 -0.63 16.32 14.45
CA PRO A 166 0.70 16.36 13.85
C PRO A 166 0.78 17.34 12.67
N TYR A 167 1.94 17.90 12.42
CA TYR A 167 2.17 18.85 11.32
C TYR A 167 3.21 18.41 10.30
N TYR A 168 3.91 17.31 10.59
CA TYR A 168 4.98 16.78 9.74
C TYR A 168 5.02 15.25 9.83
N PHE A 169 5.24 14.61 8.69
CA PHE A 169 5.49 13.17 8.61
C PHE A 169 6.63 12.89 7.63
N ASP A 170 7.45 11.88 7.93
CA ASP A 170 8.49 11.40 7.03
C ASP A 170 7.87 10.95 5.70
N GLY A 171 8.52 11.32 4.60
CA GLY A 171 8.05 11.04 3.24
C GLY A 171 6.90 11.93 2.75
N ALA A 172 6.06 12.46 3.64
CA ALA A 172 4.96 13.36 3.28
C ALA A 172 5.31 14.86 3.45
N GLY A 173 6.29 15.18 4.30
CA GLY A 173 6.64 16.55 4.64
C GLY A 173 5.62 17.23 5.56
N PHE A 174 5.40 18.53 5.36
CA PHE A 174 4.43 19.29 6.15
C PHE A 174 3.00 18.92 5.78
N THR A 175 2.21 18.57 6.80
CA THR A 175 0.79 18.20 6.68
C THR A 175 -0.16 19.19 7.35
N ASN A 176 0.38 20.28 7.87
CA ASN A 176 -0.41 21.35 8.49
C ASN A 176 -1.47 21.88 7.52
N GLY A 177 -2.72 21.96 7.97
CA GLY A 177 -3.86 22.37 7.14
C GLY A 177 -4.31 21.34 6.08
N LEU A 178 -3.63 20.19 5.92
CA LEU A 178 -4.02 19.16 4.96
C LEU A 178 -5.02 18.17 5.58
N ARG A 179 -6.06 17.83 4.79
CA ARG A 179 -7.05 16.81 5.12
C ARG A 179 -7.22 15.86 3.94
N SER A 180 -7.50 14.61 4.23
CA SER A 180 -7.96 13.64 3.26
C SER A 180 -9.48 13.56 3.37
N ARG A 181 -10.23 14.13 2.42
CA ARG A 181 -11.68 14.23 2.47
C ARG A 181 -12.36 13.23 1.54
N LEU A 182 -13.51 12.72 1.95
CA LEU A 182 -14.37 11.95 1.07
C LEU A 182 -15.26 12.87 0.23
N ALA A 183 -15.38 12.54 -1.05
CA ALA A 183 -16.27 13.20 -1.99
C ALA A 183 -16.81 12.22 -3.03
N VAL A 184 -17.88 12.61 -3.72
CA VAL A 184 -18.38 11.91 -4.90
C VAL A 184 -18.23 12.81 -6.11
N TRP A 185 -17.67 12.26 -7.19
CA TRP A 185 -17.70 12.86 -8.51
C TRP A 185 -18.87 12.32 -9.32
N ASP A 186 -19.72 13.23 -9.81
CA ASP A 186 -20.77 12.90 -10.78
C ASP A 186 -20.32 13.28 -12.20
N PRO A 187 -20.01 12.29 -13.07
CA PRO A 187 -19.57 12.57 -14.44
C PRO A 187 -20.65 13.20 -15.32
N LYS A 188 -21.95 13.07 -14.95
CA LYS A 188 -23.05 13.67 -15.71
C LYS A 188 -23.22 15.15 -15.40
N GLN A 189 -22.97 15.54 -14.15
CA GLN A 189 -23.08 16.91 -13.68
C GLN A 189 -21.74 17.66 -13.78
N GLY A 190 -20.62 16.94 -13.82
CA GLY A 190 -19.28 17.51 -13.77
C GLY A 190 -18.97 18.18 -12.42
N SER A 191 -19.54 17.66 -11.33
CA SER A 191 -19.46 18.26 -9.99
C SER A 191 -18.89 17.32 -8.96
N VAL A 192 -18.20 17.90 -7.95
CA VAL A 192 -17.72 17.21 -6.76
C VAL A 192 -18.64 17.54 -5.58
N ASP A 193 -19.11 16.52 -4.89
CA ASP A 193 -19.94 16.62 -3.70
C ASP A 193 -19.19 16.06 -2.50
N PHE A 194 -18.75 16.92 -1.59
CA PHE A 194 -18.02 16.54 -0.39
C PHE A 194 -18.93 15.88 0.65
N LEU A 195 -18.51 14.74 1.18
CA LEU A 195 -19.26 13.92 2.12
C LEU A 195 -18.80 14.10 3.57
N THR A 196 -17.59 14.61 3.78
CA THR A 196 -17.02 14.89 5.12
C THR A 196 -16.79 16.38 5.31
N ALA A 197 -16.81 16.82 6.58
CA ALA A 197 -16.50 18.21 6.95
C ALA A 197 -15.11 18.63 6.43
N PRO A 198 -14.85 19.94 6.20
CA PRO A 198 -13.55 20.41 5.78
C PRO A 198 -12.39 20.04 6.71
N THR A 199 -12.67 19.98 8.00
CA THR A 199 -11.71 19.66 9.08
C THR A 199 -11.51 18.16 9.31
N PHE A 200 -12.31 17.29 8.67
CA PHE A 200 -12.23 15.84 8.83
C PHE A 200 -11.10 15.25 8.00
N ALA A 201 -10.20 14.49 8.65
CA ALA A 201 -9.14 13.74 7.98
C ALA A 201 -9.47 12.24 7.98
N VAL A 202 -9.73 11.70 6.81
CA VAL A 202 -9.93 10.26 6.57
C VAL A 202 -8.56 9.56 6.54
N SER A 203 -8.39 8.53 7.37
CA SER A 203 -7.18 7.72 7.43
C SER A 203 -7.29 6.47 6.55
N GLY A 204 -8.50 5.99 6.30
CA GLY A 204 -8.75 4.89 5.36
C GLY A 204 -10.24 4.66 5.14
N LEU A 205 -10.53 3.93 4.08
CA LEU A 205 -11.91 3.63 3.67
C LEU A 205 -12.02 2.32 2.88
N GLU A 206 -13.22 1.72 2.93
CA GLU A 206 -13.65 0.68 2.00
C GLU A 206 -15.06 0.97 1.49
N LEU A 207 -15.25 0.80 0.16
CA LEU A 207 -16.55 0.94 -0.50
C LEU A 207 -17.21 -0.43 -0.64
N GLU A 208 -18.40 -0.57 -0.12
CA GLU A 208 -19.31 -1.69 -0.41
C GLU A 208 -20.23 -1.29 -1.58
N ALA A 209 -19.78 -1.52 -2.80
CA ALA A 209 -20.48 -1.05 -3.98
C ALA A 209 -21.91 -1.63 -4.10
N GLU A 210 -22.13 -2.87 -3.65
CA GLU A 210 -23.44 -3.53 -3.73
C GLU A 210 -24.47 -2.92 -2.80
N THR A 211 -24.07 -2.48 -1.62
CA THR A 211 -24.96 -1.87 -0.62
C THR A 211 -24.95 -0.35 -0.67
N ASN A 212 -24.11 0.24 -1.50
CA ASN A 212 -23.87 1.69 -1.58
C ASN A 212 -23.45 2.31 -0.23
N GLN A 213 -22.65 1.55 0.54
CA GLN A 213 -22.13 1.94 1.84
C GLN A 213 -20.62 2.18 1.78
N VAL A 214 -20.12 3.07 2.63
CA VAL A 214 -18.70 3.28 2.86
C VAL A 214 -18.39 3.07 4.32
N VAL A 215 -17.45 2.18 4.61
CA VAL A 215 -16.84 2.08 5.94
C VAL A 215 -15.56 2.89 5.90
N PHE A 216 -15.37 3.84 6.79
CA PHE A 216 -14.19 4.68 6.85
C PHE A 216 -13.79 5.00 8.28
N TRP A 217 -12.53 5.36 8.48
CA TRP A 217 -12.03 5.79 9.77
C TRP A 217 -11.18 7.05 9.62
N GLY A 218 -11.15 7.84 10.68
CA GLY A 218 -10.49 9.13 10.68
C GLY A 218 -10.87 9.96 11.89
N ALA A 219 -10.47 11.22 11.87
CA ALA A 219 -10.75 12.19 12.93
C ALA A 219 -11.10 13.57 12.38
N ASP A 220 -12.03 14.24 13.07
CA ASP A 220 -12.31 15.66 12.87
C ASP A 220 -11.48 16.46 13.88
N PHE A 221 -10.68 17.42 13.42
CA PHE A 221 -9.83 18.21 14.29
C PHE A 221 -9.44 19.57 13.68
N THR A 222 -9.13 20.53 14.56
CA THR A 222 -8.68 21.88 14.18
C THR A 222 -7.34 22.29 14.79
N ALA A 223 -6.92 21.59 15.87
CA ALA A 223 -5.65 21.88 16.55
C ALA A 223 -4.84 20.61 16.81
N VAL A 224 -5.42 19.61 17.47
CA VAL A 224 -4.74 18.34 17.78
C VAL A 224 -5.59 17.19 17.27
N LYS A 225 -4.99 16.36 16.41
CA LYS A 225 -5.64 15.13 15.93
C LYS A 225 -5.63 14.09 17.03
N GLU A 226 -6.78 13.46 17.27
CA GLU A 226 -6.86 12.27 18.13
C GLU A 226 -6.00 11.13 17.54
N VAL A 227 -5.23 10.46 18.41
CA VAL A 227 -4.31 9.40 18.00
C VAL A 227 -5.05 8.14 17.52
N LYS A 228 -6.20 7.86 18.15
CA LYS A 228 -7.06 6.73 17.78
C LYS A 228 -8.27 7.27 17.03
N ASP A 229 -8.33 6.98 15.75
CA ASP A 229 -9.42 7.41 14.86
C ASP A 229 -10.78 6.86 15.30
N GLY A 230 -11.85 7.56 14.97
CA GLY A 230 -13.20 7.01 15.01
C GLY A 230 -13.46 6.11 13.81
N LEU A 231 -14.38 5.13 13.96
CA LEU A 231 -14.90 4.29 12.89
C LEU A 231 -16.30 4.73 12.52
N TYR A 232 -16.54 4.89 11.22
CA TYR A 232 -17.80 5.43 10.70
C TYR A 232 -18.34 4.56 9.56
N ARG A 233 -19.67 4.57 9.42
CA ARG A 233 -20.38 4.07 8.23
C ARG A 233 -21.13 5.23 7.59
N LEU A 234 -20.99 5.37 6.27
CA LEU A 234 -21.67 6.35 5.45
C LEU A 234 -22.61 5.63 4.47
N ASP A 235 -23.87 5.98 4.47
CA ASP A 235 -24.82 5.62 3.41
C ASP A 235 -24.75 6.67 2.30
N LEU A 236 -24.31 6.26 1.11
CA LEU A 236 -24.14 7.17 -0.04
C LEU A 236 -25.47 7.62 -0.67
N THR A 237 -26.59 6.97 -0.33
CA THR A 237 -27.93 7.34 -0.81
C THR A 237 -28.52 8.47 0.02
N THR A 238 -28.48 8.32 1.35
CA THR A 238 -29.02 9.29 2.29
C THR A 238 -28.00 10.32 2.75
N LYS A 239 -26.70 10.06 2.51
CA LYS A 239 -25.54 10.82 3.02
C LYS A 239 -25.46 10.86 4.55
N THR A 240 -26.06 9.89 5.21
CA THR A 240 -26.03 9.77 6.66
C THR A 240 -24.73 9.10 7.10
N ILE A 241 -24.06 9.69 8.08
CA ILE A 241 -22.85 9.14 8.70
C ILE A 241 -23.21 8.68 10.12
N ASP A 242 -22.99 7.39 10.38
CA ASP A 242 -23.11 6.77 11.70
C ASP A 242 -21.73 6.54 12.30
N CYS A 243 -21.48 7.05 13.51
CA CYS A 243 -20.28 6.72 14.27
C CYS A 243 -20.46 5.34 14.93
N LEU A 244 -19.60 4.40 14.60
CA LEU A 244 -19.62 3.02 15.14
C LEU A 244 -18.69 2.84 16.32
N ILE A 245 -17.54 3.52 16.30
CA ILE A 245 -16.55 3.58 17.38
C ILE A 245 -16.12 5.03 17.52
N GLU A 246 -16.26 5.57 18.72
CA GLU A 246 -15.85 6.93 19.01
C GLU A 246 -14.31 7.09 18.93
N PRO A 247 -13.80 8.26 18.51
CA PRO A 247 -12.39 8.57 18.58
C PRO A 247 -11.81 8.34 19.99
N GLY A 248 -10.54 7.98 20.08
CA GLY A 248 -9.85 7.73 21.35
C GLY A 248 -9.99 6.30 21.90
N GLN A 249 -10.92 5.49 21.39
CA GLN A 249 -11.18 4.16 21.95
C GLN A 249 -10.23 3.09 21.42
N MET A 250 -10.13 2.95 20.09
CA MET A 250 -9.40 1.86 19.44
C MET A 250 -8.49 2.41 18.33
N LYS A 251 -7.27 1.84 18.21
CA LYS A 251 -6.46 2.01 17.01
C LYS A 251 -7.02 1.10 15.92
N ILE A 252 -7.38 1.65 14.79
CA ILE A 252 -7.97 0.92 13.66
C ILE A 252 -6.90 0.74 12.60
N SER A 253 -6.59 -0.50 12.25
CA SER A 253 -5.64 -0.82 11.17
C SER A 253 -6.35 -0.93 9.82
N PHE A 254 -7.53 -1.52 9.81
CA PHE A 254 -8.46 -1.53 8.68
C PHE A 254 -9.88 -1.86 9.15
N ALA A 255 -10.86 -1.54 8.32
CA ALA A 255 -12.24 -1.96 8.50
C ALA A 255 -12.93 -2.08 7.13
N GLN A 256 -13.82 -3.06 6.96
CA GLN A 256 -14.56 -3.30 5.72
C GLN A 256 -15.87 -4.05 6.00
N GLY A 257 -16.84 -3.94 5.11
CA GLY A 257 -18.07 -4.72 5.19
C GLY A 257 -17.83 -6.21 5.07
N TYR A 258 -18.56 -7.00 5.87
CA TYR A 258 -18.42 -8.45 5.91
C TYR A 258 -19.71 -9.11 6.35
N CYS A 259 -20.41 -9.80 5.44
CA CYS A 259 -21.62 -10.58 5.74
C CYS A 259 -22.67 -9.80 6.57
N GLY A 260 -22.90 -8.54 6.24
CA GLY A 260 -23.85 -7.66 6.95
C GLY A 260 -23.35 -7.03 8.24
N ALA A 261 -22.15 -7.41 8.71
CA ALA A 261 -21.40 -6.77 9.78
C ALA A 261 -20.24 -5.97 9.21
N ILE A 262 -19.40 -5.39 10.07
CA ILE A 262 -18.12 -4.78 9.70
C ILE A 262 -17.00 -5.58 10.36
N LEU A 263 -16.10 -6.13 9.53
CA LEU A 263 -14.87 -6.75 9.97
C LEU A 263 -13.82 -5.66 10.16
N ALA A 264 -13.25 -5.55 11.36
CA ALA A 264 -12.22 -4.57 11.66
C ALA A 264 -11.04 -5.19 12.42
N ALA A 265 -9.83 -4.81 12.01
CA ALA A 265 -8.62 -5.12 12.78
C ALA A 265 -8.30 -3.93 13.68
N MET A 266 -8.35 -4.16 14.99
CA MET A 266 -8.27 -3.09 15.97
C MET A 266 -7.51 -3.51 17.24
N SER A 267 -6.86 -2.53 17.89
CA SER A 267 -6.20 -2.69 19.18
C SER A 267 -6.60 -1.55 20.13
N ALA A 268 -6.80 -1.89 21.41
CA ALA A 268 -6.98 -0.89 22.46
C ALA A 268 -5.65 -0.29 22.93
N GLY A 269 -4.52 -0.92 22.62
CA GLY A 269 -3.20 -0.52 23.08
C GLY A 269 -3.04 -0.66 24.60
N GLY A 270 -3.68 -1.67 25.21
CA GLY A 270 -3.74 -1.83 26.65
C GLY A 270 -2.43 -2.31 27.26
N LYS A 271 -2.02 -3.52 26.93
CA LYS A 271 -0.83 -4.16 27.53
C LYS A 271 0.48 -3.75 26.85
N TYR A 272 0.47 -3.66 25.53
CA TYR A 272 1.68 -3.44 24.73
C TYR A 272 1.70 -2.05 24.06
N GLY A 273 0.81 -1.14 24.47
CA GLY A 273 0.77 0.23 23.99
C GLY A 273 0.45 0.35 22.50
N ALA A 274 1.02 1.36 21.84
CA ALA A 274 0.75 1.65 20.42
C ALA A 274 1.20 0.53 19.47
N GLY A 275 2.11 -0.33 19.91
CA GLY A 275 2.62 -1.48 19.15
C GLY A 275 1.78 -2.76 19.27
N GLU A 276 0.73 -2.78 20.11
CA GLU A 276 -0.11 -3.97 20.32
C GLU A 276 -0.71 -4.47 19.00
N THR A 277 -0.58 -5.77 18.75
CA THR A 277 -1.08 -6.42 17.55
C THR A 277 -2.62 -6.31 17.47
N PRO A 278 -3.18 -5.84 16.36
CA PRO A 278 -4.62 -5.71 16.21
C PRO A 278 -5.31 -7.07 16.12
N LYS A 279 -6.41 -7.23 16.84
CA LYS A 279 -7.29 -8.39 16.77
C LYS A 279 -8.44 -8.14 15.79
N LEU A 280 -9.03 -9.21 15.25
CA LEU A 280 -10.19 -9.09 14.38
C LEU A 280 -11.49 -9.07 15.19
N TYR A 281 -12.32 -8.10 14.90
CA TYR A 281 -13.65 -7.95 15.48
C TYR A 281 -14.71 -7.88 14.39
N LEU A 282 -15.89 -8.42 14.69
CA LEU A 282 -17.13 -8.11 13.98
C LEU A 282 -17.89 -7.03 14.75
N ILE A 283 -18.33 -6.01 14.03
CA ILE A 283 -19.11 -4.90 14.57
C ILE A 283 -20.49 -4.95 13.93
N ASP A 284 -21.52 -5.10 14.73
CA ASP A 284 -22.91 -4.97 14.28
C ASP A 284 -23.20 -3.49 13.99
N PRO A 285 -23.56 -3.12 12.76
CA PRO A 285 -23.75 -1.73 12.40
C PRO A 285 -25.01 -1.09 13.01
N GLN A 286 -25.95 -1.87 13.55
CA GLN A 286 -27.18 -1.37 14.16
C GLN A 286 -27.01 -1.17 15.67
N THR A 287 -26.50 -2.19 16.35
CA THR A 287 -26.34 -2.18 17.81
C THR A 287 -25.00 -1.63 18.26
N LYS A 288 -24.03 -1.51 17.35
CA LYS A 288 -22.62 -1.16 17.60
C LYS A 288 -21.90 -2.17 18.51
N ALA A 289 -22.49 -3.34 18.72
CA ALA A 289 -21.90 -4.42 19.50
C ALA A 289 -20.64 -4.95 18.77
N ARG A 290 -19.59 -5.19 19.57
CA ARG A 290 -18.31 -5.72 19.09
C ARG A 290 -18.13 -7.14 19.57
N THR A 291 -17.89 -8.08 18.65
CA THR A 291 -17.62 -9.48 18.96
C THR A 291 -16.22 -9.82 18.45
N LEU A 292 -15.41 -10.47 19.28
CA LEU A 292 -14.11 -10.96 18.86
C LEU A 292 -14.31 -12.04 17.78
N PHE A 293 -13.75 -11.81 16.58
CA PHE A 293 -13.83 -12.74 15.47
C PHE A 293 -12.61 -13.68 15.43
N ASN A 294 -11.43 -13.12 15.67
CA ASN A 294 -10.19 -13.91 15.82
C ASN A 294 -9.23 -13.20 16.79
N ASP A 295 -8.70 -13.95 17.75
CA ASP A 295 -7.68 -13.50 18.69
C ASP A 295 -6.30 -13.59 18.06
N ASN A 296 -6.09 -12.75 17.06
CA ASN A 296 -4.87 -12.71 16.27
C ASN A 296 -3.70 -12.15 17.08
N ASP A 297 -2.52 -12.76 16.92
CA ASP A 297 -1.25 -12.28 17.48
C ASP A 297 -0.15 -12.22 16.40
N ALA A 298 -0.51 -11.83 15.18
CA ALA A 298 0.42 -11.61 14.06
C ALA A 298 -0.01 -10.35 13.30
N THR A 299 0.97 -9.61 12.79
CA THR A 299 0.71 -8.36 12.06
C THR A 299 0.10 -8.63 10.69
N PHE A 300 -0.99 -7.92 10.39
CA PHE A 300 -1.57 -7.88 9.06
C PHE A 300 -0.68 -7.06 8.13
N GLY A 301 -0.30 -7.65 7.02
CA GLY A 301 0.62 -7.09 6.05
C GLY A 301 2.03 -7.67 6.13
N ASN A 302 2.94 -7.06 5.39
CA ASN A 302 4.34 -7.45 5.32
C ASN A 302 5.23 -6.53 6.15
N ALA A 303 5.84 -7.06 7.21
CA ALA A 303 6.85 -6.38 8.01
C ALA A 303 8.28 -6.82 7.65
N VAL A 304 8.45 -7.78 6.73
CA VAL A 304 9.77 -8.20 6.25
C VAL A 304 10.37 -7.09 5.39
N GLY A 305 11.40 -6.44 5.93
CA GLY A 305 12.04 -5.28 5.33
C GLY A 305 12.89 -5.62 4.11
N THR A 306 12.90 -4.69 3.17
CA THR A 306 13.82 -4.62 2.03
C THR A 306 13.94 -3.17 1.58
N ASP A 307 15.08 -2.80 1.01
CA ASP A 307 15.29 -1.54 0.31
C ASP A 307 14.90 -1.61 -1.19
N CYS A 308 14.38 -2.76 -1.62
CA CYS A 308 14.04 -3.06 -3.01
C CYS A 308 12.54 -3.23 -3.24
N ALA A 309 11.70 -2.49 -2.52
CA ALA A 309 10.26 -2.40 -2.77
C ALA A 309 9.84 -0.93 -2.91
N PHE A 310 8.93 -0.66 -3.84
CA PHE A 310 8.41 0.68 -4.09
C PHE A 310 6.91 0.63 -4.40
N GLY A 311 6.15 1.57 -3.81
CA GLY A 311 4.70 1.58 -3.93
C GLY A 311 4.02 0.56 -3.01
N GLY A 312 2.69 0.52 -3.07
CA GLY A 312 1.87 -0.35 -2.24
C GLY A 312 0.90 -1.18 -3.08
N SER A 313 0.41 -2.24 -2.49
CA SER A 313 -0.68 -3.07 -3.03
C SER A 313 -1.59 -3.54 -1.91
N ALA A 314 -2.77 -4.02 -2.25
CA ALA A 314 -3.69 -4.61 -1.28
C ALA A 314 -3.04 -5.83 -0.61
N MET A 315 -3.18 -5.90 0.72
CA MET A 315 -2.68 -7.00 1.55
C MET A 315 -3.81 -7.77 2.22
N LYS A 316 -5.05 -7.47 1.85
CA LYS A 316 -6.27 -8.08 2.38
C LYS A 316 -7.37 -8.08 1.35
N LYS A 317 -8.21 -9.11 1.37
CA LYS A 317 -9.36 -9.28 0.47
C LYS A 317 -10.47 -10.08 1.14
N ILE A 318 -11.73 -9.69 0.95
CA ILE A 318 -12.87 -10.59 1.16
C ILE A 318 -13.22 -11.24 -0.17
N ALA A 319 -13.36 -12.56 -0.14
CA ALA A 319 -13.84 -13.35 -1.25
C ALA A 319 -14.97 -14.26 -0.74
N SER A 320 -16.20 -14.00 -1.18
CA SER A 320 -17.41 -14.65 -0.64
C SER A 320 -17.55 -14.45 0.87
N THR A 321 -17.48 -15.51 1.67
CA THR A 321 -17.55 -15.47 3.14
C THR A 321 -16.21 -15.62 3.83
N ASP A 322 -15.13 -15.64 3.07
CA ASP A 322 -13.78 -15.78 3.60
C ASP A 322 -13.03 -14.46 3.55
N PHE A 323 -12.23 -14.20 4.58
CA PHE A 323 -11.30 -13.10 4.61
C PHE A 323 -9.88 -13.61 4.39
N TYR A 324 -9.18 -13.03 3.45
CA TYR A 324 -7.78 -13.34 3.14
C TYR A 324 -6.89 -12.19 3.53
N ALA A 325 -5.73 -12.48 4.11
CA ALA A 325 -4.73 -11.49 4.45
C ALA A 325 -3.30 -12.05 4.32
N VAL A 326 -2.40 -11.24 3.78
CA VAL A 326 -0.97 -11.42 3.98
C VAL A 326 -0.65 -11.06 5.41
N MET A 327 0.12 -11.89 6.10
CA MET A 327 0.52 -11.64 7.48
C MET A 327 1.98 -12.01 7.67
N THR A 328 2.67 -11.25 8.50
CA THR A 328 4.05 -11.58 8.86
C THR A 328 4.08 -12.74 9.85
N ASP A 329 4.82 -13.78 9.51
CA ASP A 329 5.09 -14.94 10.35
C ASP A 329 6.60 -15.13 10.46
N ALA A 330 7.15 -14.74 11.59
CA ALA A 330 8.58 -14.73 11.89
C ALA A 330 9.41 -13.94 10.85
N ASP A 331 9.85 -14.57 9.78
CA ASP A 331 10.78 -14.04 8.78
C ASP A 331 10.27 -14.15 7.33
N HIS A 332 8.98 -14.46 7.18
CA HIS A 332 8.33 -14.59 5.88
C HIS A 332 6.87 -14.13 5.94
N THR A 333 6.20 -14.04 4.79
CA THR A 333 4.81 -13.55 4.75
C THR A 333 3.93 -14.44 3.90
N PRO A 334 3.31 -15.48 4.49
CA PRO A 334 2.32 -16.33 3.80
C PRO A 334 0.98 -15.61 3.62
N LEU A 335 0.11 -16.19 2.79
CA LEU A 335 -1.28 -15.78 2.66
C LEU A 335 -2.15 -16.63 3.58
N PHE A 336 -2.86 -15.99 4.51
CA PHE A 336 -3.81 -16.64 5.41
C PHE A 336 -5.26 -16.45 4.93
N ARG A 337 -6.09 -17.42 5.25
CA ARG A 337 -7.53 -17.40 5.11
C ARG A 337 -8.19 -17.50 6.49
N PHE A 338 -9.20 -16.69 6.72
CA PHE A 338 -10.11 -16.75 7.86
C PHE A 338 -11.49 -17.14 7.34
N ASP A 339 -12.04 -18.25 7.81
CA ASP A 339 -13.37 -18.69 7.43
C ASP A 339 -14.46 -17.87 8.13
N SER A 340 -15.73 -18.17 7.81
CA SER A 340 -16.89 -17.47 8.40
C SER A 340 -17.03 -17.60 9.93
N GLN A 341 -16.26 -18.51 10.54
CA GLN A 341 -16.18 -18.68 12.00
C GLN A 341 -14.92 -18.01 12.59
N GLY A 342 -14.16 -17.30 11.79
CA GLY A 342 -12.91 -16.64 12.18
C GLY A 342 -11.75 -17.60 12.38
N ARG A 343 -11.83 -18.86 11.94
CA ARG A 343 -10.72 -19.81 12.05
C ARG A 343 -9.68 -19.51 10.99
N ARG A 344 -8.44 -19.25 11.44
CA ARG A 344 -7.30 -18.97 10.58
C ARG A 344 -6.66 -20.26 10.05
N THR A 345 -6.41 -20.32 8.76
CA THR A 345 -5.64 -21.37 8.06
C THR A 345 -4.68 -20.70 7.08
N GLU A 346 -3.55 -21.33 6.83
CA GLU A 346 -2.63 -20.90 5.80
C GLU A 346 -3.19 -21.31 4.43
N ALA A 347 -3.54 -20.31 3.60
CA ALA A 347 -4.11 -20.53 2.28
C ALA A 347 -3.04 -20.77 1.21
N LEU A 348 -1.87 -20.11 1.37
CA LEU A 348 -0.71 -20.31 0.51
C LEU A 348 0.56 -20.15 1.37
N PRO A 349 1.29 -21.24 1.63
CA PRO A 349 2.64 -21.20 2.17
C PRO A 349 3.56 -20.45 1.20
N PHE A 350 4.34 -19.52 1.72
CA PHE A 350 5.24 -18.75 0.88
C PHE A 350 6.57 -18.50 1.59
N ASP A 351 7.65 -19.11 1.09
CA ASP A 351 9.01 -18.90 1.58
C ASP A 351 9.62 -17.65 0.89
N GLY A 352 9.37 -16.51 1.49
CA GLY A 352 9.71 -15.19 0.97
C GLY A 352 8.78 -14.12 1.50
N ALA A 353 8.65 -13.01 0.79
CA ALA A 353 7.78 -11.91 1.19
C ALA A 353 6.78 -11.55 0.09
N ILE A 354 5.49 -11.57 0.43
CA ILE A 354 4.40 -11.09 -0.41
C ILE A 354 4.18 -9.61 -0.09
N PHE A 355 4.28 -8.74 -1.11
CA PHE A 355 4.10 -7.28 -1.02
C PHE A 355 2.71 -6.82 -1.46
N GLY A 356 1.90 -7.71 -1.96
CA GLY A 356 0.53 -7.45 -2.34
C GLY A 356 -0.09 -8.62 -3.06
N PHE A 357 -1.42 -8.72 -3.01
CA PHE A 357 -2.14 -9.75 -3.73
C PHE A 357 -3.53 -9.28 -4.13
N ASP A 358 -4.11 -9.96 -5.11
CA ASP A 358 -5.54 -9.94 -5.38
C ASP A 358 -6.02 -11.34 -5.80
N LEU A 359 -7.30 -11.59 -5.68
CA LEU A 359 -7.92 -12.91 -5.90
C LEU A 359 -8.91 -12.87 -7.06
N GLN A 360 -8.89 -13.96 -7.83
CA GLN A 360 -9.89 -14.25 -8.85
C GLN A 360 -10.29 -15.73 -8.76
N GLY A 361 -11.41 -16.01 -8.08
CA GLY A 361 -11.79 -17.36 -7.71
C GLY A 361 -10.72 -18.02 -6.83
N ASP A 362 -10.19 -19.17 -7.29
CA ASP A 362 -9.13 -19.92 -6.59
C ASP A 362 -7.71 -19.47 -7.01
N THR A 363 -7.60 -18.49 -7.86
CA THR A 363 -6.30 -17.94 -8.30
C THR A 363 -5.94 -16.70 -7.48
N ALA A 364 -4.74 -16.71 -6.92
CA ALA A 364 -4.11 -15.54 -6.32
C ALA A 364 -3.03 -14.99 -7.24
N TYR A 365 -3.10 -13.70 -7.56
CA TYR A 365 -2.01 -12.95 -8.18
C TYR A 365 -1.23 -12.26 -7.07
N LEU A 366 0.10 -12.35 -7.11
CA LEU A 366 0.97 -11.87 -6.05
C LEU A 366 2.05 -10.96 -6.62
N ILE A 367 2.40 -9.93 -5.87
CA ILE A 367 3.70 -9.26 -5.97
C ILE A 367 4.56 -9.83 -4.86
N ALA A 368 5.68 -10.44 -5.18
CA ALA A 368 6.47 -11.11 -4.16
C ALA A 368 7.97 -11.15 -4.47
N MET A 369 8.77 -11.31 -3.42
CA MET A 369 10.18 -11.68 -3.47
C MET A 369 10.37 -13.08 -2.92
N LYS A 370 11.14 -13.90 -3.66
CA LYS A 370 11.45 -15.27 -3.30
C LYS A 370 12.82 -15.65 -3.87
N ASP A 371 13.52 -16.60 -3.21
CA ASP A 371 14.78 -17.17 -3.70
C ASP A 371 15.89 -16.11 -3.95
N MET A 372 15.95 -15.06 -3.13
CA MET A 372 16.86 -13.92 -3.29
C MET A 372 16.70 -13.17 -4.62
N LYS A 373 15.52 -13.25 -5.24
CA LYS A 373 15.14 -12.42 -6.39
C LYS A 373 14.48 -11.13 -5.93
N LEU A 374 14.49 -10.12 -6.80
CA LEU A 374 13.71 -8.89 -6.66
C LEU A 374 12.22 -9.16 -6.88
N GLN A 375 11.38 -8.14 -6.70
CA GLN A 375 9.94 -8.26 -6.91
C GLN A 375 9.58 -8.75 -8.31
N GLU A 376 8.71 -9.75 -8.36
CA GLU A 376 8.10 -10.28 -9.58
C GLU A 376 6.61 -10.55 -9.36
N ILE A 377 5.88 -10.74 -10.45
CA ILE A 377 4.49 -11.17 -10.43
C ILE A 377 4.43 -12.70 -10.42
N TYR A 378 3.67 -13.24 -9.48
CA TYR A 378 3.39 -14.66 -9.37
C TYR A 378 1.88 -14.91 -9.50
N GLU A 379 1.55 -16.07 -10.02
CA GLU A 379 0.19 -16.62 -10.07
C GLU A 379 0.18 -17.91 -9.27
N ALA A 380 -0.71 -18.01 -8.29
CA ALA A 380 -0.82 -19.18 -7.44
C ALA A 380 -2.24 -19.75 -7.44
N ASN A 381 -2.35 -21.07 -7.44
CA ASN A 381 -3.60 -21.77 -7.26
C ASN A 381 -3.78 -22.16 -5.78
N LEU A 382 -4.77 -21.59 -5.12
CA LEU A 382 -5.00 -21.78 -3.68
C LEU A 382 -5.48 -23.20 -3.31
N LYS A 383 -5.96 -24.00 -4.28
CA LYS A 383 -6.36 -25.38 -4.03
C LYS A 383 -5.20 -26.37 -4.13
N THR A 384 -4.30 -26.14 -5.06
CA THR A 384 -3.17 -27.04 -5.31
C THR A 384 -1.89 -26.60 -4.62
N GLY A 385 -1.79 -25.31 -4.24
CA GLY A 385 -0.57 -24.69 -3.73
C GLY A 385 0.48 -24.40 -4.82
N GLU A 386 0.18 -24.68 -6.09
CA GLU A 386 1.09 -24.38 -7.20
C GLU A 386 1.27 -22.86 -7.33
N CYS A 387 2.51 -22.39 -7.39
CA CYS A 387 2.85 -20.97 -7.51
C CYS A 387 3.89 -20.77 -8.62
N VAL A 388 3.53 -20.04 -9.66
CA VAL A 388 4.32 -19.84 -10.88
C VAL A 388 4.71 -18.39 -11.03
N GLN A 389 6.00 -18.10 -11.25
CA GLN A 389 6.49 -16.78 -11.63
C GLN A 389 6.02 -16.43 -13.05
N ARG A 390 5.38 -15.26 -13.23
CA ARG A 390 4.82 -14.81 -14.50
C ARG A 390 5.60 -13.66 -15.12
N SER A 391 6.32 -12.90 -14.33
CA SER A 391 7.20 -11.83 -14.83
C SER A 391 8.67 -12.14 -14.59
N HIS A 392 9.54 -11.51 -15.38
CA HIS A 392 11.00 -11.69 -15.35
C HIS A 392 11.71 -10.34 -15.50
N PHE A 393 11.18 -9.31 -14.82
CA PHE A 393 11.66 -7.95 -14.97
C PHE A 393 13.10 -7.75 -14.52
N ASN A 394 13.51 -8.49 -13.49
CA ASN A 394 14.77 -8.31 -12.81
C ASN A 394 15.76 -9.47 -13.00
N ASP A 395 15.34 -10.58 -13.64
CA ASP A 395 16.20 -11.77 -13.79
C ASP A 395 17.52 -11.44 -14.52
N ALA A 396 17.49 -10.63 -15.58
CA ALA A 396 18.66 -10.28 -16.37
C ALA A 396 19.68 -9.41 -15.60
N VAL A 397 19.21 -8.49 -14.76
CA VAL A 397 20.05 -7.54 -14.00
C VAL A 397 20.92 -8.27 -12.97
N LEU A 398 20.41 -9.36 -12.38
CA LEU A 398 21.11 -10.12 -11.36
C LEU A 398 21.81 -11.40 -11.90
N ALA A 399 21.53 -11.81 -13.15
CA ALA A 399 21.96 -13.11 -13.71
C ALA A 399 23.47 -13.36 -13.63
N GLU A 400 24.29 -12.34 -13.81
CA GLU A 400 25.75 -12.44 -13.78
C GLU A 400 26.38 -11.99 -12.45
N CYS A 401 25.55 -11.49 -11.52
CA CYS A 401 26.01 -10.95 -10.24
C CYS A 401 26.21 -12.03 -9.18
N TYR A 402 27.11 -11.77 -8.26
CA TYR A 402 27.19 -12.54 -7.03
C TYR A 402 26.06 -12.09 -6.10
N VAL A 403 25.06 -12.92 -5.94
CA VAL A 403 23.97 -12.74 -4.94
C VAL A 403 24.29 -13.64 -3.76
N ALA A 404 24.70 -13.04 -2.63
CA ALA A 404 24.99 -13.76 -1.41
C ALA A 404 23.71 -14.36 -0.83
N LYS A 405 23.73 -15.64 -0.47
CA LYS A 405 22.59 -16.33 0.15
C LYS A 405 22.70 -16.27 1.66
N PRO A 406 21.62 -15.93 2.38
CA PRO A 406 21.62 -15.90 3.84
C PRO A 406 21.88 -17.30 4.40
N LYS A 407 22.86 -17.41 5.29
CA LYS A 407 23.10 -18.61 6.08
C LYS A 407 22.54 -18.38 7.48
N ARG A 408 21.63 -19.23 7.90
CA ARG A 408 20.99 -19.13 9.23
C ARG A 408 22.01 -19.37 10.35
N LEU A 409 21.88 -18.58 11.40
CA LEU A 409 22.60 -18.68 12.65
C LEU A 409 21.57 -18.81 13.79
N ASP A 410 21.64 -19.88 14.56
CA ASP A 410 20.77 -20.08 15.72
C ASP A 410 21.53 -19.73 17.00
N TYR A 411 20.91 -18.91 17.85
CA TYR A 411 21.46 -18.46 19.11
C TYR A 411 20.90 -19.30 20.27
N ALA A 412 21.62 -20.35 20.64
CA ALA A 412 21.16 -21.37 21.61
C ALA A 412 21.07 -20.93 23.06
N GLN A 413 21.48 -19.72 23.43
CA GLN A 413 21.63 -19.29 24.83
C GLN A 413 20.56 -18.36 25.38
N THR A 414 19.48 -18.13 24.61
CA THR A 414 18.36 -17.27 25.02
C THR A 414 17.17 -18.11 25.47
N PRO A 415 16.37 -17.65 26.46
CA PRO A 415 15.13 -18.34 26.85
C PRO A 415 14.15 -18.48 25.69
N ASP A 416 14.07 -17.45 24.84
CA ASP A 416 13.30 -17.47 23.60
C ASP A 416 14.27 -17.72 22.44
N PRO A 417 14.01 -18.70 21.57
CA PRO A 417 14.88 -19.00 20.44
C PRO A 417 15.07 -17.79 19.55
N LEU A 418 16.29 -17.31 19.45
CA LEU A 418 16.69 -16.27 18.52
C LEU A 418 17.48 -16.88 17.39
N TRP A 419 17.27 -16.36 16.20
CA TRP A 419 18.08 -16.66 15.03
C TRP A 419 18.31 -15.41 14.20
N GLY A 420 19.33 -15.48 13.40
CA GLY A 420 19.67 -14.46 12.42
C GLY A 420 20.33 -15.09 11.21
N TRP A 421 20.97 -14.27 10.44
CA TRP A 421 21.61 -14.69 9.20
C TRP A 421 22.94 -14.01 9.03
N VAL A 422 23.76 -14.64 8.19
CA VAL A 422 25.00 -14.05 7.69
C VAL A 422 25.06 -14.19 6.17
N LEU A 423 25.42 -13.10 5.50
CA LEU A 423 25.86 -13.11 4.11
C LEU A 423 27.36 -13.20 4.08
N GLU A 424 27.89 -14.14 3.29
CA GLU A 424 29.34 -14.27 3.08
C GLU A 424 29.83 -13.30 2.02
N PRO A 425 31.07 -12.78 2.18
CA PRO A 425 31.67 -11.93 1.16
C PRO A 425 31.87 -12.69 -0.15
N LYS A 426 31.81 -11.94 -1.27
CA LYS A 426 32.17 -12.45 -2.56
C LYS A 426 33.60 -13.01 -2.54
N ASP A 427 33.79 -14.20 -3.15
CA ASP A 427 35.07 -14.89 -3.20
C ASP A 427 35.63 -15.24 -1.81
N TYR A 428 34.74 -15.62 -0.88
CA TYR A 428 35.10 -16.01 0.50
C TYR A 428 36.12 -17.15 0.53
N ASP A 429 37.19 -16.94 1.31
CA ASP A 429 38.27 -17.90 1.59
C ASP A 429 38.35 -18.12 3.10
N PRO A 430 38.05 -19.32 3.64
CA PRO A 430 38.04 -19.58 5.06
C PRO A 430 39.41 -19.44 5.76
N SER A 431 40.50 -19.37 5.00
CA SER A 431 41.83 -19.12 5.53
C SER A 431 42.11 -17.65 5.84
N LYS A 432 41.26 -16.73 5.41
CA LYS A 432 41.41 -15.28 5.55
C LYS A 432 40.47 -14.70 6.62
N LYS A 433 40.81 -13.52 7.11
CA LYS A 433 39.96 -12.71 7.97
C LYS A 433 39.31 -11.62 7.13
N TYR A 434 38.04 -11.32 7.43
CA TYR A 434 37.23 -10.33 6.74
C TYR A 434 36.61 -9.34 7.74
N PRO A 435 36.39 -8.09 7.36
CA PRO A 435 35.61 -7.19 8.17
C PRO A 435 34.13 -7.63 8.17
N ALA A 436 33.39 -7.18 9.20
CA ALA A 436 31.99 -7.52 9.35
C ALA A 436 31.14 -6.27 9.60
N ILE A 437 29.92 -6.31 9.14
CA ILE A 437 28.85 -5.33 9.39
C ILE A 437 27.74 -6.05 10.13
N LEU A 438 27.22 -5.45 11.21
CA LEU A 438 25.97 -5.84 11.83
C LEU A 438 24.91 -4.84 11.38
N ASP A 439 23.91 -5.33 10.68
CA ASP A 439 22.76 -4.54 10.26
C ASP A 439 21.59 -4.76 11.24
N ILE A 440 20.96 -3.65 11.65
CA ILE A 440 19.91 -3.62 12.68
C ILE A 440 18.70 -2.92 12.08
N HIS A 441 17.58 -3.65 11.91
CA HIS A 441 16.35 -3.07 11.37
C HIS A 441 15.75 -2.01 12.29
N GLY A 442 15.03 -1.07 11.68
CA GLY A 442 14.26 -0.04 12.38
C GLY A 442 12.80 -0.43 12.61
N GLY A 443 12.00 0.59 12.88
CA GLY A 443 10.55 0.43 12.90
C GLY A 443 9.81 0.84 14.18
N PRO A 444 10.15 0.44 15.42
CA PRO A 444 11.02 -0.63 15.91
C PRO A 444 10.53 -2.06 15.60
N ARG A 445 9.27 -2.25 15.23
CA ARG A 445 8.63 -3.54 14.92
C ARG A 445 8.79 -3.96 13.46
N GLY A 446 9.94 -3.73 12.82
CA GLY A 446 10.27 -4.38 11.56
C GLY A 446 10.67 -5.85 11.77
N SER A 447 10.88 -6.58 10.69
CA SER A 447 11.57 -7.87 10.71
C SER A 447 12.46 -8.03 9.49
N TYR A 448 13.48 -8.86 9.59
CA TYR A 448 14.26 -9.34 8.46
C TYR A 448 13.76 -10.72 8.03
N GLY A 449 13.97 -11.02 6.76
CA GLY A 449 13.76 -12.34 6.19
C GLY A 449 14.81 -12.67 5.15
N THR A 450 14.62 -13.77 4.44
CA THR A 450 15.53 -14.24 3.40
C THR A 450 15.17 -13.65 2.03
N VAL A 451 14.95 -12.34 1.98
CA VAL A 451 14.65 -11.57 0.75
C VAL A 451 15.86 -10.78 0.29
N PHE A 452 15.84 -10.35 -0.97
CA PHE A 452 16.88 -9.52 -1.53
C PHE A 452 16.90 -8.15 -0.85
N TYR A 453 18.08 -7.70 -0.43
CA TYR A 453 18.31 -6.38 0.16
C TYR A 453 19.58 -5.79 -0.48
N HIS A 454 19.44 -4.74 -1.29
CA HIS A 454 20.53 -4.23 -2.13
C HIS A 454 21.74 -3.80 -1.31
N GLU A 455 21.55 -3.03 -0.25
CA GLU A 455 22.62 -2.53 0.59
C GLU A 455 23.41 -3.68 1.23
N MET A 456 22.75 -4.69 1.78
CA MET A 456 23.42 -5.88 2.32
C MET A 456 24.18 -6.67 1.27
N GLN A 457 23.59 -6.81 0.07
CA GLN A 457 24.25 -7.46 -1.06
C GLN A 457 25.48 -6.66 -1.53
N LEU A 458 25.39 -5.33 -1.57
CA LEU A 458 26.51 -4.46 -1.89
C LEU A 458 27.68 -4.69 -0.93
N TRP A 459 27.43 -4.69 0.38
CA TRP A 459 28.49 -4.92 1.37
C TRP A 459 29.13 -6.29 1.24
N ALA A 460 28.35 -7.35 1.00
CA ALA A 460 28.89 -8.68 0.75
C ALA A 460 29.76 -8.71 -0.54
N ASN A 461 29.37 -7.97 -1.56
CA ASN A 461 30.15 -7.84 -2.80
C ASN A 461 31.44 -7.01 -2.59
N GLU A 462 31.47 -6.11 -1.61
CA GLU A 462 32.67 -5.33 -1.25
C GLU A 462 33.58 -6.03 -0.24
N GLY A 463 33.26 -7.27 0.14
CA GLY A 463 34.15 -8.12 0.91
C GLY A 463 33.86 -8.16 2.42
N TYR A 464 32.67 -7.76 2.83
CA TYR A 464 32.23 -7.83 4.22
C TYR A 464 31.38 -9.07 4.48
N PHE A 465 31.50 -9.64 5.68
CA PHE A 465 30.39 -10.41 6.26
C PHE A 465 29.30 -9.46 6.71
N VAL A 466 28.04 -9.78 6.39
CA VAL A 466 26.89 -9.00 6.84
C VAL A 466 26.02 -9.86 7.74
N PHE A 467 25.89 -9.46 9.00
CA PHE A 467 25.07 -10.11 10.01
C PHE A 467 23.79 -9.33 10.23
N PHE A 468 22.67 -10.01 10.33
CA PHE A 468 21.37 -9.42 10.67
C PHE A 468 20.51 -10.44 11.40
N CYS A 469 19.60 -9.96 12.28
CA CYS A 469 18.73 -10.83 13.06
C CYS A 469 17.46 -10.10 13.50
N ASN A 470 16.44 -10.87 13.88
CA ASN A 470 15.23 -10.37 14.52
C ASN A 470 15.40 -10.44 16.04
N VAL A 471 15.62 -9.27 16.64
CA VAL A 471 15.76 -9.12 18.10
C VAL A 471 14.40 -9.15 18.78
N HIS A 472 14.37 -9.27 20.13
CA HIS A 472 13.13 -9.11 20.89
C HIS A 472 12.45 -7.77 20.55
N GLY A 473 11.14 -7.79 20.29
CA GLY A 473 10.36 -6.66 19.82
C GLY A 473 10.24 -6.57 18.30
N SER A 474 10.93 -7.43 17.53
CA SER A 474 10.67 -7.57 16.09
C SER A 474 9.29 -8.15 15.81
N ASP A 475 8.75 -7.86 14.65
CA ASP A 475 7.44 -8.37 14.21
C ASP A 475 7.45 -9.86 13.84
N GLY A 476 6.26 -10.44 13.65
CA GLY A 476 6.06 -11.81 13.19
C GLY A 476 6.10 -12.89 14.28
N ARG A 477 6.31 -12.53 15.55
CA ARG A 477 6.41 -13.50 16.66
C ARG A 477 5.47 -13.20 17.83
N GLY A 478 4.45 -12.37 17.58
CA GLY A 478 3.45 -12.00 18.57
C GLY A 478 3.89 -10.91 19.54
N ASP A 479 2.95 -10.44 20.34
CA ASP A 479 3.15 -9.31 21.25
C ASP A 479 4.06 -9.65 22.45
N ALA A 480 4.13 -10.94 22.82
CA ALA A 480 4.97 -11.38 23.95
C ALA A 480 6.46 -11.36 23.63
N PHE A 481 6.83 -11.53 22.36
CA PHE A 481 8.21 -11.47 21.88
C PHE A 481 8.71 -10.04 21.78
#